data_58c6306b065cbf6d03de445539dcf583
#
_entry.id   58c6306b065cbf6d03de445539dcf583
#
_cell.length_a   1.000
_cell.length_b   1.000
_cell.length_c   1.000
_cell.angle_alpha   90.00
_cell.angle_beta   90.00
_cell.angle_gamma   90.00
#
_symmetry.space_group_name_H-M   'P 1'
#
loop_
_entity.id
_entity.type
_entity.pdbx_description
1 polymer ?
#
loop_
_entity_poly.entity_id
_entity_poly.type
_entity_poly.pdbx_seq_one_letter_code
_entity_poly.pdbx_strand_id
1 'polypeptide(L)'
;GRAHRMTVIMPSLYGGRQHRRVARESLDCAVALQELQSMGVQNIITFDAHDPRLMNAVPLMSFDNVMPTYQVLKTLLRKMPELSFDKDDFIVISPDEGAINRNMYFSSVLGCNLGMFYKRRDYSRVVNGRNPIVAHEYLGESVEGKTVFIADDIIASGESMLEVAGELKKRGAKNIIANATF
;
A
#
# COMPACT_ATOMS: atom_id res chain seq x y z
N GLY A 1 24.22 24.02 18.10
CA GLY A 1 24.58 22.93 18.99
C GLY A 1 24.94 21.69 18.14
N ARG A 2 25.97 20.95 18.57
CA ARG A 2 26.33 19.68 17.89
C ARG A 2 25.50 18.56 18.50
N ALA A 3 24.52 18.03 17.78
CA ALA A 3 23.86 16.79 18.16
C ALA A 3 24.81 15.60 17.94
N HIS A 4 24.88 14.67 18.87
CA HIS A 4 25.65 13.43 18.73
C HIS A 4 24.92 12.41 17.82
N ARG A 5 23.59 12.47 17.81
CA ARG A 5 22.73 11.65 16.96
C ARG A 5 21.58 12.48 16.44
N MET A 6 21.23 12.24 15.18
CA MET A 6 20.06 12.84 14.55
C MET A 6 19.15 11.74 14.03
N THR A 7 17.92 11.76 14.51
CA THR A 7 16.84 10.92 14.01
C THR A 7 15.78 11.83 13.41
N VAL A 8 15.39 11.56 12.18
CA VAL A 8 14.29 12.26 11.52
C VAL A 8 13.06 11.36 11.54
N ILE A 9 11.98 11.87 12.10
CA ILE A 9 10.66 11.22 12.01
C ILE A 9 9.92 11.89 10.86
N MET A 10 9.73 11.16 9.78
CA MET A 10 9.06 11.60 8.58
C MET A 10 7.87 10.67 8.32
N PRO A 11 6.70 10.96 8.88
CA PRO A 11 5.55 10.05 8.81
C PRO A 11 5.22 9.63 7.39
N SER A 12 5.18 10.58 6.45
CA SER A 12 5.08 10.31 5.01
C SER A 12 6.40 10.69 4.35
N LEU A 13 7.01 9.76 3.64
CA LEU A 13 8.28 10.00 2.94
C LEU A 13 8.09 11.01 1.81
N TYR A 14 8.92 12.06 1.80
CA TYR A 14 8.98 12.99 0.69
C TYR A 14 9.29 12.24 -0.62
N GLY A 15 8.45 12.45 -1.61
CA GLY A 15 8.60 11.79 -2.91
C GLY A 15 8.50 10.27 -2.87
N GLY A 16 7.88 9.66 -1.84
CA GLY A 16 7.84 8.21 -1.61
C GLY A 16 7.32 7.39 -2.79
N ARG A 17 6.47 7.98 -3.66
CA ARG A 17 5.98 7.35 -4.89
C ARG A 17 7.02 7.38 -6.03
N GLN A 18 8.06 8.21 -5.92
CA GLN A 18 9.24 8.26 -6.80
C GLN A 18 10.37 7.37 -6.25
N HIS A 19 10.05 6.10 -6.05
CA HIS A 19 10.92 5.08 -5.44
C HIS A 19 11.76 4.31 -6.45
N ARG A 20 11.42 4.37 -7.74
CA ARG A 20 12.11 3.72 -8.84
C ARG A 20 12.01 4.55 -10.13
N ARG A 21 12.95 4.41 -10.99
CA ARG A 21 12.90 4.97 -12.35
C ARG A 21 12.38 3.93 -13.33
N VAL A 22 11.39 4.31 -14.12
CA VAL A 22 10.84 3.48 -15.21
C VAL A 22 11.23 4.06 -16.58
N ALA A 23 11.48 5.37 -16.63
CA ALA A 23 11.88 6.11 -17.83
C ALA A 23 12.93 7.19 -17.48
N ARG A 24 12.99 8.28 -18.25
CA ARG A 24 13.82 9.46 -17.96
C ARG A 24 13.15 10.33 -16.89
N GLU A 25 13.18 9.89 -15.68
CA GLU A 25 12.61 10.58 -14.51
C GLU A 25 13.62 10.63 -13.38
N SER A 26 13.42 11.54 -12.44
CA SER A 26 14.23 11.66 -11.24
C SER A 26 13.93 10.51 -10.27
N LEU A 27 14.79 10.37 -9.26
CA LEU A 27 14.61 9.45 -8.15
C LEU A 27 14.53 10.25 -6.86
N ASP A 28 13.54 11.14 -6.79
CA ASP A 28 13.45 12.21 -5.79
C ASP A 28 13.53 11.71 -4.35
N CYS A 29 12.85 10.61 -4.04
CA CYS A 29 12.88 10.08 -2.69
C CYS A 29 14.29 9.62 -2.28
N ALA A 30 15.00 8.92 -3.16
CA ALA A 30 16.37 8.47 -2.86
C ALA A 30 17.33 9.65 -2.70
N VAL A 31 17.20 10.68 -3.55
CA VAL A 31 18.01 11.90 -3.47
C VAL A 31 17.77 12.60 -2.13
N ALA A 32 16.51 12.80 -1.73
CA ALA A 32 16.17 13.41 -0.45
C ALA A 32 16.72 12.63 0.75
N LEU A 33 16.67 11.30 0.72
CA LEU A 33 17.25 10.45 1.75
C LEU A 33 18.78 10.58 1.82
N GLN A 34 19.46 10.63 0.67
CA GLN A 34 20.90 10.83 0.59
C GLN A 34 21.34 12.22 1.06
N GLU A 35 20.56 13.25 0.78
CA GLU A 35 20.78 14.59 1.31
C GLU A 35 20.70 14.60 2.84
N LEU A 36 19.68 13.97 3.43
CA LEU A 36 19.56 13.82 4.89
C LEU A 36 20.77 13.09 5.47
N GLN A 37 21.20 11.99 4.82
CA GLN A 37 22.41 11.27 5.24
C GLN A 37 23.66 12.16 5.17
N SER A 38 23.83 12.96 4.12
CA SER A 38 24.97 13.89 3.97
C SER A 38 25.00 14.99 5.03
N MET A 39 23.82 15.37 5.53
CA MET A 39 23.68 16.31 6.66
C MET A 39 23.95 15.70 8.02
N GLY A 40 24.24 14.39 8.09
CA GLY A 40 24.59 13.68 9.32
C GLY A 40 23.39 13.01 10.01
N VAL A 41 22.24 12.89 9.35
CA VAL A 41 21.13 12.08 9.85
C VAL A 41 21.54 10.60 9.87
N GLN A 42 21.33 9.94 10.99
CA GLN A 42 21.71 8.55 11.20
C GLN A 42 20.52 7.59 11.15
N ASN A 43 19.34 8.10 11.46
CA ASN A 43 18.13 7.29 11.49
C ASN A 43 16.96 8.04 10.87
N ILE A 44 16.14 7.30 10.10
CA ILE A 44 14.83 7.75 9.64
C ILE A 44 13.77 6.80 10.17
N ILE A 45 12.68 7.36 10.69
CA ILE A 45 11.49 6.63 11.07
C ILE A 45 10.35 7.13 10.18
N THR A 46 9.71 6.24 9.45
CA THR A 46 8.56 6.53 8.59
C THR A 46 7.42 5.56 8.85
N PHE A 47 6.21 5.91 8.41
CA PHE A 47 5.06 5.02 8.49
C PHE A 47 4.69 4.54 7.09
N ASP A 48 4.47 3.23 6.96
CA ASP A 48 3.90 2.58 5.78
C ASP A 48 4.48 3.11 4.46
N ALA A 49 5.80 3.03 4.34
CA ALA A 49 6.48 3.48 3.12
C ALA A 49 5.89 2.80 1.89
N HIS A 50 5.62 3.57 0.84
CA HIS A 50 5.09 3.08 -0.44
C HIS A 50 5.92 1.91 -0.99
N ASP A 51 7.23 2.03 -0.92
CA ASP A 51 8.17 0.93 -1.19
C ASP A 51 9.27 0.90 -0.12
N PRO A 52 9.28 -0.10 0.79
CA PRO A 52 10.30 -0.19 1.84
C PRO A 52 11.71 -0.40 1.31
N ARG A 53 11.88 -0.81 0.05
CA ARG A 53 13.21 -0.96 -0.59
C ARG A 53 13.95 0.35 -0.76
N LEU A 54 13.30 1.49 -0.50
CA LEU A 54 13.97 2.80 -0.42
C LEU A 54 15.12 2.84 0.58
N MET A 55 15.09 1.98 1.61
CA MET A 55 16.23 1.79 2.52
C MET A 55 17.54 1.48 1.81
N ASN A 56 17.47 0.83 0.65
CA ASN A 56 18.66 0.46 -0.14
C ASN A 56 19.38 1.68 -0.74
N ALA A 57 18.72 2.84 -0.81
CA ALA A 57 19.35 4.09 -1.27
C ALA A 57 20.33 4.68 -0.23
N VAL A 58 20.21 4.28 1.03
CA VAL A 58 20.95 4.83 2.18
C VAL A 58 21.49 3.72 3.09
N PRO A 59 22.41 2.86 2.58
CA PRO A 59 22.85 1.67 3.28
C PRO A 59 23.63 1.94 4.58
N LEU A 60 24.06 3.17 4.80
CA LEU A 60 24.79 3.59 6.00
C LEU A 60 23.90 4.31 7.02
N MET A 61 22.59 4.40 6.77
CA MET A 61 21.62 5.02 7.65
C MET A 61 20.56 4.00 8.07
N SER A 62 20.13 4.05 9.33
CA SER A 62 19.00 3.23 9.79
C SER A 62 17.69 3.76 9.19
N PHE A 63 16.84 2.84 8.74
CA PHE A 63 15.55 3.14 8.14
C PHE A 63 14.48 2.25 8.75
N ASP A 64 13.66 2.84 9.61
CA ASP A 64 12.59 2.15 10.31
C ASP A 64 11.24 2.46 9.66
N ASN A 65 10.68 1.47 8.96
CA ASN A 65 9.34 1.54 8.39
C ASN A 65 8.31 0.94 9.36
N VAL A 66 7.56 1.77 10.04
CA VAL A 66 6.55 1.37 11.02
C VAL A 66 5.22 1.09 10.32
N MET A 67 4.76 -0.15 10.40
CA MET A 67 3.49 -0.56 9.81
C MET A 67 2.31 -0.25 10.73
N PRO A 68 1.21 0.33 10.23
CA PRO A 68 0.04 0.71 11.02
C PRO A 68 -0.87 -0.46 11.37
N THR A 69 -0.57 -1.68 10.93
CA THR A 69 -1.44 -2.86 10.99
C THR A 69 -2.09 -3.07 12.35
N TYR A 70 -1.31 -2.99 13.44
CA TYR A 70 -1.85 -3.16 14.79
C TYR A 70 -2.93 -2.11 15.12
N GLN A 71 -2.69 -0.85 14.79
CA GLN A 71 -3.63 0.24 15.08
C GLN A 71 -4.90 0.13 14.22
N VAL A 72 -4.73 -0.29 12.97
CA VAL A 72 -5.84 -0.54 12.05
C VAL A 72 -6.74 -1.64 12.59
N LEU A 73 -6.17 -2.81 12.90
CA LEU A 73 -6.93 -3.96 13.42
C LEU A 73 -7.59 -3.65 14.76
N LYS A 74 -6.88 -3.01 15.69
CA LYS A 74 -7.45 -2.55 16.97
C LYS A 74 -8.64 -1.61 16.75
N THR A 75 -8.56 -0.74 15.77
CA THR A 75 -9.64 0.21 15.46
C THR A 75 -10.83 -0.50 14.81
N LEU A 76 -10.59 -1.44 13.90
CA LEU A 76 -11.63 -2.27 13.29
C LEU A 76 -12.42 -3.03 14.36
N LEU A 77 -11.72 -3.77 15.21
CA LEU A 77 -12.35 -4.55 16.30
C LEU A 77 -13.17 -3.67 17.27
N ARG A 78 -12.68 -2.45 17.53
CA ARG A 78 -13.39 -1.51 18.41
C ARG A 78 -14.63 -0.91 17.75
N LYS A 79 -14.57 -0.59 16.45
CA LYS A 79 -15.66 0.08 15.74
C LYS A 79 -16.68 -0.88 15.15
N MET A 80 -16.26 -2.10 14.89
CA MET A 80 -17.06 -3.16 14.26
C MET A 80 -16.89 -4.46 15.04
N PRO A 81 -17.36 -4.51 16.30
CA PRO A 81 -17.17 -5.68 17.18
C PRO A 81 -17.87 -6.95 16.65
N GLU A 82 -18.86 -6.78 15.79
CA GLU A 82 -19.58 -7.87 15.12
C GLU A 82 -18.82 -8.46 13.91
N LEU A 83 -17.66 -7.89 13.55
CA LEU A 83 -16.91 -8.34 12.38
C LEU A 83 -16.28 -9.70 12.63
N SER A 84 -16.71 -10.69 11.84
CA SER A 84 -16.07 -12.00 11.78
C SER A 84 -14.89 -11.96 10.81
N PHE A 85 -13.77 -12.59 11.19
CA PHE A 85 -12.62 -12.83 10.32
C PHE A 85 -12.58 -14.27 9.81
N ASP A 86 -13.69 -15.00 9.92
CA ASP A 86 -13.79 -16.34 9.36
C ASP A 86 -13.57 -16.28 7.83
N LYS A 87 -12.92 -17.30 7.29
CA LYS A 87 -12.62 -17.40 5.85
C LYS A 87 -13.85 -17.42 4.96
N ASP A 88 -14.98 -17.88 5.50
CA ASP A 88 -16.24 -17.90 4.78
C ASP A 88 -16.92 -16.53 4.74
N ASP A 89 -16.65 -15.66 5.74
CA ASP A 89 -17.29 -14.35 5.91
C ASP A 89 -16.39 -13.17 5.51
N PHE A 90 -15.07 -13.38 5.46
CA PHE A 90 -14.09 -12.31 5.35
C PHE A 90 -12.96 -12.64 4.38
N ILE A 91 -12.54 -11.64 3.60
CA ILE A 91 -11.41 -11.77 2.68
C ILE A 91 -10.65 -10.44 2.59
N VAL A 92 -9.33 -10.52 2.51
CA VAL A 92 -8.47 -9.39 2.18
C VAL A 92 -8.28 -9.31 0.68
N ILE A 93 -8.40 -8.13 0.11
CA ILE A 93 -8.20 -7.90 -1.33
C ILE A 93 -7.14 -6.83 -1.55
N SER A 94 -6.10 -7.17 -2.30
CA SER A 94 -5.15 -6.17 -2.79
C SER A 94 -5.74 -5.38 -3.95
N PRO A 95 -5.76 -4.04 -3.90
CA PRO A 95 -6.33 -3.22 -4.97
C PRO A 95 -5.52 -3.25 -6.26
N ASP A 96 -4.22 -3.57 -6.18
CA ASP A 96 -3.31 -3.77 -7.31
C ASP A 96 -2.06 -4.57 -6.89
N GLU A 97 -1.13 -4.75 -7.85
CA GLU A 97 0.12 -5.50 -7.61
C GLU A 97 1.06 -4.76 -6.63
N GLY A 98 0.98 -3.43 -6.57
CA GLY A 98 1.83 -2.60 -5.69
C GLY A 98 1.52 -2.81 -4.21
N ALA A 99 0.24 -3.00 -3.87
CA ALA A 99 -0.23 -3.17 -2.50
C ALA A 99 -0.21 -4.63 -2.02
N ILE A 100 0.23 -5.61 -2.84
CA ILE A 100 0.09 -7.04 -2.53
C ILE A 100 0.80 -7.42 -1.23
N ASN A 101 2.01 -6.96 -0.99
CA ASN A 101 2.78 -7.30 0.20
C ASN A 101 2.10 -6.81 1.50
N ARG A 102 1.52 -5.61 1.46
CA ARG A 102 0.75 -5.06 2.58
C ARG A 102 -0.47 -5.92 2.88
N ASN A 103 -1.23 -6.26 1.85
CA ASN A 103 -2.44 -7.07 2.00
C ASN A 103 -2.12 -8.53 2.38
N MET A 104 -1.01 -9.10 1.91
CA MET A 104 -0.49 -10.39 2.40
C MET A 104 -0.25 -10.37 3.90
N TYR A 105 0.33 -9.30 4.42
CA TYR A 105 0.58 -9.18 5.85
C TYR A 105 -0.73 -9.15 6.65
N PHE A 106 -1.73 -8.35 6.22
CA PHE A 106 -3.06 -8.35 6.84
C PHE A 106 -3.73 -9.72 6.79
N SER A 107 -3.74 -10.36 5.62
CA SER A 107 -4.29 -11.70 5.43
C SER A 107 -3.63 -12.74 6.35
N SER A 108 -2.30 -12.69 6.46
CA SER A 108 -1.54 -13.59 7.34
C SER A 108 -1.87 -13.39 8.82
N VAL A 109 -1.93 -12.13 9.27
CA VAL A 109 -2.26 -11.80 10.68
C VAL A 109 -3.68 -12.20 11.04
N LEU A 110 -4.62 -12.01 10.11
CA LEU A 110 -6.04 -12.34 10.31
C LEU A 110 -6.35 -13.82 10.05
N GLY A 111 -5.44 -14.56 9.43
CA GLY A 111 -5.65 -15.96 9.07
C GLY A 111 -6.73 -16.17 7.99
N CYS A 112 -7.03 -15.14 7.19
CA CYS A 112 -8.05 -15.17 6.14
C CYS A 112 -7.44 -15.26 4.73
N ASN A 113 -8.28 -15.48 3.73
CA ASN A 113 -7.85 -15.59 2.35
C ASN A 113 -7.49 -14.23 1.74
N LEU A 114 -6.67 -14.26 0.69
CA LEU A 114 -6.21 -13.09 -0.05
C LEU A 114 -6.63 -13.22 -1.52
N GLY A 115 -7.19 -12.13 -2.06
CA GLY A 115 -7.36 -11.95 -3.49
C GLY A 115 -6.67 -10.67 -3.95
N MET A 116 -6.63 -10.44 -5.25
CA MET A 116 -6.04 -9.23 -5.80
C MET A 116 -6.68 -8.81 -7.11
N PHE A 117 -6.64 -7.52 -7.38
CA PHE A 117 -6.86 -6.99 -8.71
C PHE A 117 -5.53 -6.74 -9.41
N TYR A 118 -5.48 -7.01 -10.70
CA TYR A 118 -4.38 -6.59 -11.53
C TYR A 118 -4.88 -5.85 -12.77
N LYS A 119 -4.06 -4.89 -13.21
CA LYS A 119 -4.38 -4.03 -14.35
C LYS A 119 -3.88 -4.67 -15.63
N ARG A 120 -4.75 -5.34 -16.39
CA ARG A 120 -4.40 -5.82 -17.73
C ARG A 120 -4.27 -4.63 -18.68
N ARG A 121 -3.09 -4.48 -19.27
CA ARG A 121 -2.78 -3.42 -20.21
C ARG A 121 -2.81 -3.95 -21.66
N ASP A 122 -3.28 -3.10 -22.58
CA ASP A 122 -3.18 -3.37 -24.00
C ASP A 122 -1.79 -2.93 -24.50
N TYR A 123 -0.91 -3.90 -24.68
CA TYR A 123 0.44 -3.66 -25.17
C TYR A 123 0.49 -3.45 -26.69
N SER A 124 -0.61 -3.61 -27.42
CA SER A 124 -0.69 -3.36 -28.85
C SER A 124 -0.81 -1.87 -29.18
N ARG A 125 -1.14 -1.03 -28.22
CA ARG A 125 -1.37 0.41 -28.38
C ARG A 125 -0.66 1.22 -27.32
N VAL A 126 -0.23 2.41 -27.71
CA VAL A 126 0.31 3.42 -26.79
C VAL A 126 -0.54 4.68 -26.92
N VAL A 127 -1.14 5.13 -25.81
CA VAL A 127 -1.93 6.35 -25.73
C VAL A 127 -1.30 7.26 -24.68
N ASN A 128 -0.94 8.48 -25.07
CA ASN A 128 -0.24 9.45 -24.20
C ASN A 128 1.00 8.86 -23.50
N GLY A 129 1.81 8.07 -24.24
CA GLY A 129 3.03 7.46 -23.72
C GLY A 129 2.83 6.28 -22.78
N ARG A 130 1.60 5.76 -22.63
CA ARG A 130 1.26 4.62 -21.77
C ARG A 130 0.40 3.61 -22.51
N ASN A 131 0.55 2.35 -22.15
CA ASN A 131 -0.37 1.30 -22.60
C ASN A 131 -1.70 1.44 -21.83
N PRO A 132 -2.84 1.59 -22.54
CA PRO A 132 -4.13 1.76 -21.88
C PRO A 132 -4.50 0.52 -21.06
N ILE A 133 -5.16 0.74 -19.92
CA ILE A 133 -5.74 -0.33 -19.11
C ILE A 133 -7.01 -0.78 -19.82
N VAL A 134 -7.11 -2.07 -20.14
CA VAL A 134 -8.28 -2.66 -20.81
C VAL A 134 -9.20 -3.39 -19.87
N ALA A 135 -8.70 -3.86 -18.73
CA ALA A 135 -9.52 -4.51 -17.72
C ALA A 135 -8.82 -4.48 -16.35
N HIS A 136 -9.63 -4.43 -15.30
CA HIS A 136 -9.23 -4.81 -13.95
C HIS A 136 -9.68 -6.26 -13.77
N GLU A 137 -8.74 -7.18 -13.76
CA GLU A 137 -9.02 -8.60 -13.58
C GLU A 137 -8.85 -8.97 -12.10
N TYR A 138 -9.77 -9.75 -11.59
CA TYR A 138 -9.74 -10.24 -10.22
C TYR A 138 -9.19 -11.66 -10.18
N LEU A 139 -8.24 -11.87 -9.28
CA LEU A 139 -7.66 -13.17 -8.95
C LEU A 139 -7.93 -13.48 -7.48
N GLY A 140 -8.62 -14.54 -7.21
CA GLY A 140 -8.95 -14.99 -5.86
C GLY A 140 -10.23 -15.79 -5.80
N GLU A 141 -10.62 -16.15 -4.58
CA GLU A 141 -11.88 -16.83 -4.32
C GLU A 141 -13.09 -15.89 -4.48
N SER A 142 -14.30 -16.48 -4.54
CA SER A 142 -15.53 -15.69 -4.58
C SER A 142 -15.62 -14.75 -3.39
N VAL A 143 -16.02 -13.50 -3.65
CA VAL A 143 -16.31 -12.48 -2.64
C VAL A 143 -17.79 -12.38 -2.30
N GLU A 144 -18.61 -13.23 -2.94
CA GLU A 144 -20.07 -13.22 -2.76
C GLU A 144 -20.44 -13.44 -1.29
N GLY A 145 -21.23 -12.54 -0.74
CA GLY A 145 -21.68 -12.57 0.66
C GLY A 145 -20.62 -12.19 1.69
N LYS A 146 -19.35 -12.04 1.31
CA LYS A 146 -18.25 -11.76 2.23
C LYS A 146 -18.08 -10.26 2.51
N THR A 147 -17.52 -9.96 3.66
CA THR A 147 -16.92 -8.65 3.96
C THR A 147 -15.51 -8.61 3.39
N VAL A 148 -15.24 -7.61 2.56
CA VAL A 148 -13.95 -7.39 1.92
C VAL A 148 -13.19 -6.30 2.65
N PHE A 149 -11.92 -6.55 2.97
CA PHE A 149 -10.99 -5.55 3.49
C PHE A 149 -9.91 -5.25 2.46
N ILE A 150 -9.69 -3.95 2.21
CA ILE A 150 -8.68 -3.45 1.27
C ILE A 150 -7.75 -2.52 2.04
N ALA A 151 -6.44 -2.76 1.97
CA ALA A 151 -5.45 -1.87 2.55
C ALA A 151 -4.51 -1.30 1.49
N ASP A 152 -4.32 0.02 1.55
CA ASP A 152 -3.35 0.74 0.73
C ASP A 152 -2.51 1.69 1.61
N ASP A 153 -1.41 2.23 1.09
CA ASP A 153 -0.64 3.26 1.80
C ASP A 153 -1.30 4.63 1.67
N ILE A 154 -1.84 4.93 0.50
CA ILE A 154 -2.40 6.25 0.21
C ILE A 154 -3.66 6.17 -0.65
N ILE A 155 -4.70 6.91 -0.26
CA ILE A 155 -5.85 7.22 -1.10
C ILE A 155 -5.74 8.69 -1.51
N ALA A 156 -5.32 8.94 -2.76
CA ALA A 156 -5.17 10.29 -3.29
C ALA A 156 -6.50 10.84 -3.83
N SER A 157 -6.86 10.52 -5.10
CA SER A 157 -8.16 10.91 -5.69
C SER A 157 -9.32 10.01 -5.25
N GLY A 158 -9.02 8.79 -4.85
CA GLY A 158 -10.00 7.77 -4.53
C GLY A 158 -10.54 7.00 -5.75
N GLU A 159 -10.28 7.45 -6.98
CA GLU A 159 -10.83 6.83 -8.20
C GLU A 159 -10.53 5.34 -8.28
N SER A 160 -9.27 4.94 -8.13
CA SER A 160 -8.89 3.52 -8.18
C SER A 160 -9.57 2.70 -7.10
N MET A 161 -9.72 3.25 -5.90
CA MET A 161 -10.40 2.56 -4.80
C MET A 161 -11.90 2.40 -5.06
N LEU A 162 -12.52 3.44 -5.64
CA LEU A 162 -13.94 3.39 -6.03
C LEU A 162 -14.20 2.41 -7.17
N GLU A 163 -13.30 2.32 -8.15
CA GLU A 163 -13.38 1.32 -9.23
C GLU A 163 -13.30 -0.11 -8.68
N VAL A 164 -12.33 -0.39 -7.81
CA VAL A 164 -12.19 -1.70 -7.15
C VAL A 164 -13.42 -2.01 -6.31
N ALA A 165 -13.91 -1.06 -5.51
CA ALA A 165 -15.11 -1.25 -4.71
C ALA A 165 -16.35 -1.51 -5.57
N GLY A 166 -16.51 -0.79 -6.67
CA GLY A 166 -17.59 -1.00 -7.64
C GLY A 166 -17.57 -2.40 -8.25
N GLU A 167 -16.38 -2.88 -8.61
CA GLU A 167 -16.22 -4.23 -9.16
C GLU A 167 -16.50 -5.33 -8.12
N LEU A 168 -16.06 -5.13 -6.88
CA LEU A 168 -16.36 -6.05 -5.77
C LEU A 168 -17.86 -6.11 -5.46
N LYS A 169 -18.55 -4.98 -5.53
CA LYS A 169 -20.02 -4.95 -5.37
C LYS A 169 -20.74 -5.72 -6.47
N LYS A 170 -20.32 -5.59 -7.73
CA LYS A 170 -20.87 -6.39 -8.84
C LYS A 170 -20.66 -7.88 -8.62
N ARG A 171 -19.59 -8.28 -7.94
CA ARG A 171 -19.25 -9.67 -7.59
C ARG A 171 -19.96 -10.16 -6.31
N GLY A 172 -20.88 -9.36 -5.74
CA GLY A 172 -21.70 -9.76 -4.60
C GLY A 172 -21.08 -9.55 -3.23
N ALA A 173 -20.01 -8.74 -3.10
CA ALA A 173 -19.45 -8.41 -1.79
C ALA A 173 -20.51 -7.74 -0.90
N LYS A 174 -20.68 -8.28 0.31
CA LYS A 174 -21.66 -7.80 1.31
C LYS A 174 -21.26 -6.43 1.83
N ASN A 175 -20.06 -6.33 2.34
CA ASN A 175 -19.47 -5.09 2.83
C ASN A 175 -18.07 -4.89 2.23
N ILE A 176 -17.65 -3.64 2.11
CA ILE A 176 -16.31 -3.27 1.68
C ILE A 176 -15.76 -2.26 2.68
N ILE A 177 -14.62 -2.59 3.25
CA ILE A 177 -13.87 -1.74 4.17
C ILE A 177 -12.57 -1.37 3.47
N ALA A 178 -12.40 -0.10 3.16
CA ALA A 178 -11.16 0.44 2.62
C ALA A 178 -10.38 1.16 3.72
N ASN A 179 -9.08 0.89 3.77
CA ASN A 179 -8.15 1.51 4.70
C ASN A 179 -6.94 2.06 3.94
N ALA A 180 -6.49 3.24 4.34
CA ALA A 180 -5.21 3.79 3.95
C ALA A 180 -4.53 4.46 5.13
N THR A 181 -3.20 4.52 5.07
CA THR A 181 -2.41 5.22 6.10
C THR A 181 -2.46 6.73 5.87
N PHE A 182 -2.54 7.15 4.61
CA PHE A 182 -2.56 8.55 4.18
C PHE A 182 -3.70 8.87 3.21
#